data_1d316f46616a20d6f76671de02919035
#
_entry.id   1d316f46616a20d6f76671de02919035
#
_cell.length_a   1.000
_cell.length_b   1.000
_cell.length_c   1.000
_cell.angle_alpha   90.00
_cell.angle_beta   90.00
_cell.angle_gamma   90.00
#
_symmetry.space_group_name_H-M   'P 1'
#
loop_
_entity.id
_entity.type
_entity.pdbx_description
1 polymer ?
#
loop_
_entity_poly.entity_id
_entity_poly.type
_entity_poly.pdbx_seq_one_letter_code
_entity_poly.pdbx_strand_id
1 'polypeptide(L)'
;MNKSETEPNKITTEYLTFLTKITSLHLSTIGENGQPESSYAPFVIDQNNNFYIYISSLARHTGNMLDDGRAGIMLIEGEEEAENIFARRRVTFECNVELLERE
;
A
#
# COMPACT_ATOMS: atom_id res chain seq x y z
N MET A 1 -25.18 10.85 -0.37
CA MET A 1 -24.73 10.46 -1.18
C MET A 1 -23.38 10.64 -1.35
N ASN A 2 -23.00 10.33 -2.20
CA ASN A 2 -21.80 10.19 -2.52
C ASN A 2 -21.25 11.30 -3.29
N LYS A 3 -20.45 12.10 -2.67
CA LYS A 3 -19.90 13.16 -3.26
C LYS A 3 -19.07 12.83 -4.38
N SER A 4 -18.48 11.63 -4.35
CA SER A 4 -17.62 11.26 -5.41
C SER A 4 -18.42 11.06 -6.68
N GLU A 5 -19.73 11.00 -6.60
CA GLU A 5 -20.50 10.86 -7.78
C GLU A 5 -20.58 12.18 -8.52
N THR A 6 -20.30 13.29 -7.87
CA THR A 6 -20.38 14.56 -8.55
C THR A 6 -19.10 14.82 -9.35
N GLU A 7 -17.96 14.34 -8.88
CA GLU A 7 -16.72 14.54 -9.61
C GLU A 7 -15.87 13.31 -9.63
N PRO A 8 -16.44 12.18 -9.97
CA PRO A 8 -15.73 10.91 -9.96
C PRO A 8 -14.60 10.84 -10.95
N ASN A 9 -14.74 11.46 -12.10
CA ASN A 9 -13.71 11.37 -13.12
C ASN A 9 -12.43 12.07 -12.72
N LYS A 10 -12.56 13.20 -12.06
CA LYS A 10 -11.41 13.96 -11.66
C LYS A 10 -10.63 13.23 -10.59
N ILE A 11 -11.33 12.71 -9.57
CA ILE A 11 -10.70 12.02 -8.47
C ILE A 11 -10.03 10.75 -8.99
N THR A 12 -10.71 10.02 -9.87
CA THR A 12 -10.18 8.78 -10.42
C THR A 12 -8.91 9.06 -11.22
N THR A 13 -8.93 10.11 -12.02
CA THR A 13 -7.79 10.44 -12.85
C THR A 13 -6.59 10.81 -12.01
N GLU A 14 -6.78 11.58 -10.94
CA GLU A 14 -5.70 11.97 -10.07
C GLU A 14 -5.10 10.76 -9.36
N TYR A 15 -5.95 9.83 -8.94
CA TYR A 15 -5.50 8.64 -8.26
C TYR A 15 -4.70 7.76 -9.21
N LEU A 16 -5.19 7.55 -10.43
CA LEU A 16 -4.49 6.72 -11.39
C LEU A 16 -3.14 7.33 -11.79
N THR A 17 -3.11 8.66 -11.94
CA THR A 17 -1.87 9.33 -12.28
C THR A 17 -0.88 9.18 -11.13
N PHE A 18 -1.36 9.30 -9.90
CA PHE A 18 -0.53 9.17 -8.72
C PHE A 18 0.08 7.77 -8.68
N LEU A 19 -0.73 6.74 -8.94
CA LEU A 19 -0.26 5.36 -8.90
C LEU A 19 0.84 5.08 -9.92
N THR A 20 0.82 5.75 -11.06
CA THR A 20 1.83 5.48 -12.07
C THR A 20 3.23 5.87 -11.63
N LYS A 21 3.32 6.70 -10.59
CA LYS A 21 4.61 7.20 -10.13
C LYS A 21 5.13 6.47 -8.91
N ILE A 22 4.34 5.52 -8.38
CA ILE A 22 4.69 4.83 -7.15
C ILE A 22 4.99 3.37 -7.46
N THR A 23 6.18 2.92 -7.13
CA THR A 23 6.57 1.53 -7.41
C THR A 23 6.83 0.72 -6.15
N SER A 24 6.90 1.39 -5.01
CA SER A 24 7.10 0.70 -3.73
C SER A 24 6.10 1.24 -2.73
N LEU A 25 5.69 0.39 -1.81
CA LEU A 25 4.76 0.80 -0.77
C LEU A 25 5.43 0.72 0.59
N HIS A 26 4.90 1.51 1.51
CA HIS A 26 5.29 1.39 2.92
C HIS A 26 4.35 0.36 3.52
N LEU A 27 4.89 -0.51 4.32
CA LEU A 27 4.17 -1.65 4.84
C LEU A 27 4.26 -1.67 6.36
N SER A 28 3.12 -1.79 7.01
CA SER A 28 3.06 -1.92 8.46
C SER A 28 2.50 -3.30 8.76
N THR A 29 3.18 -4.04 9.61
CA THR A 29 2.74 -5.39 9.97
C THR A 29 2.79 -5.52 11.48
N ILE A 30 2.20 -6.58 11.99
CA ILE A 30 2.14 -6.82 13.43
C ILE A 30 3.08 -7.96 13.76
N GLY A 31 4.09 -7.64 14.53
CA GLY A 31 5.10 -8.62 14.92
C GLY A 31 4.71 -9.36 16.17
N GLU A 32 5.65 -10.09 16.72
CA GLU A 32 5.43 -10.86 17.92
C GLU A 32 5.02 -9.94 19.05
N ASN A 33 4.13 -10.41 19.87
CA ASN A 33 3.64 -9.65 21.01
C ASN A 33 2.90 -8.36 20.64
N GLY A 34 2.38 -8.31 19.41
CA GLY A 34 1.60 -7.16 18.98
C GLY A 34 2.41 -5.93 18.64
N GLN A 35 3.72 -6.07 18.48
CA GLN A 35 4.56 -4.94 18.15
C GLN A 35 4.37 -4.50 16.72
N PRO A 36 4.16 -3.20 16.46
CA PRO A 36 4.05 -2.73 15.10
C PRO A 36 5.43 -2.70 14.46
N GLU A 37 5.52 -3.10 13.21
CA GLU A 37 6.79 -3.08 12.50
C GLU A 37 6.60 -2.45 11.13
N SER A 38 7.57 -1.67 10.71
CA SER A 38 7.51 -0.95 9.44
C SER A 38 8.53 -1.50 8.46
N SER A 39 8.13 -1.59 7.22
CA SER A 39 9.04 -2.02 6.16
C SER A 39 8.53 -1.44 4.84
N TYR A 40 9.02 -1.93 3.73
CA TYR A 40 8.56 -1.49 2.44
C TYR A 40 8.66 -2.66 1.46
N ALA A 41 7.99 -2.54 0.35
CA ALA A 41 8.07 -3.56 -0.69
C ALA A 41 7.69 -2.96 -2.03
N PRO A 42 8.32 -3.42 -3.11
CA PRO A 42 7.82 -3.13 -4.44
C PRO A 42 6.50 -3.86 -4.62
N PHE A 43 5.63 -3.34 -5.45
CA PHE A 43 4.32 -3.92 -5.60
C PHE A 43 3.75 -3.76 -7.01
N VAL A 44 2.72 -4.54 -7.31
CA VAL A 44 1.87 -4.28 -8.44
C VAL A 44 0.44 -4.26 -7.90
N ILE A 45 -0.45 -3.57 -8.59
CA ILE A 45 -1.81 -3.42 -8.15
C ILE A 45 -2.73 -3.72 -9.31
N ASP A 46 -3.85 -4.38 -9.06
CA ASP A 46 -4.80 -4.70 -10.12
C ASP A 46 -5.95 -3.69 -10.12
N GLN A 47 -6.91 -3.89 -10.98
CA GLN A 47 -8.01 -2.96 -11.16
C GLN A 47 -8.93 -2.87 -9.95
N ASN A 48 -8.89 -3.88 -9.08
CA ASN A 48 -9.74 -3.92 -7.90
C ASN A 48 -9.02 -3.49 -6.65
N ASN A 49 -7.86 -2.84 -6.81
CA ASN A 49 -7.03 -2.38 -5.71
C ASN A 49 -6.52 -3.52 -4.83
N ASN A 50 -6.26 -4.67 -5.45
CA ASN A 50 -5.55 -5.73 -4.76
C ASN A 50 -4.07 -5.50 -5.00
N PHE A 51 -3.31 -5.50 -3.92
CA PHE A 51 -1.88 -5.26 -3.99
C PHE A 51 -1.15 -6.58 -3.92
N TYR A 52 -0.17 -6.76 -4.78
CA TYR A 52 0.62 -8.00 -4.85
C TYR A 52 2.06 -7.66 -4.58
N ILE A 53 2.67 -8.33 -3.63
CA ILE A 53 4.08 -8.14 -3.34
C ILE A 53 4.76 -9.49 -3.39
N TYR A 54 6.06 -9.45 -3.73
CA TYR A 54 6.85 -10.64 -3.75
C TYR A 54 7.39 -10.78 -2.34
N ILE A 55 7.19 -11.92 -1.71
CA ILE A 55 7.65 -12.08 -0.35
C ILE A 55 8.94 -12.87 -0.29
N SER A 56 9.76 -12.56 0.70
CA SER A 56 10.99 -13.26 0.95
C SER A 56 10.87 -13.92 2.30
N SER A 57 11.26 -15.19 2.40
CA SER A 57 11.19 -15.89 3.66
C SER A 57 12.15 -15.30 4.68
N LEU A 58 13.10 -14.47 4.23
CA LEU A 58 14.05 -13.85 5.13
C LEU A 58 13.56 -12.53 5.72
N ALA A 59 12.50 -11.98 5.15
CA ALA A 59 12.00 -10.70 5.63
C ALA A 59 11.06 -10.90 6.80
N ARG A 60 11.18 -10.08 7.84
CA ARG A 60 10.33 -10.19 9.01
C ARG A 60 8.87 -9.93 8.69
N HIS A 61 8.59 -9.02 7.76
CA HIS A 61 7.20 -8.74 7.43
C HIS A 61 6.50 -9.96 6.84
N THR A 62 7.24 -10.87 6.20
CA THR A 62 6.65 -12.10 5.67
C THR A 62 6.08 -12.94 6.79
N GLY A 63 6.87 -13.18 7.83
CA GLY A 63 6.40 -13.95 8.97
C GLY A 63 5.25 -13.26 9.67
N ASN A 64 5.34 -11.95 9.84
CA ASN A 64 4.29 -11.18 10.50
C ASN A 64 2.96 -11.32 9.76
N MET A 65 3.00 -11.21 8.44
CA MET A 65 1.78 -11.30 7.65
C MET A 65 1.18 -12.70 7.63
N LEU A 66 2.03 -13.72 7.64
CA LEU A 66 1.53 -15.09 7.67
C LEU A 66 0.91 -15.43 9.02
N ASP A 67 1.45 -14.85 10.08
CA ASP A 67 0.94 -15.13 11.41
C ASP A 67 -0.33 -14.34 11.75
N ASP A 68 -0.36 -13.07 11.41
CA ASP A 68 -1.47 -12.22 11.79
C ASP A 68 -2.53 -12.03 10.70
N GLY A 69 -2.10 -11.90 9.48
CA GLY A 69 -3.04 -11.75 8.37
C GLY A 69 -3.51 -10.33 8.12
N ARG A 70 -2.95 -9.35 8.83
CA ARG A 70 -3.32 -7.95 8.62
C ARG A 70 -2.10 -7.15 8.22
N ALA A 71 -2.31 -6.15 7.40
CA ALA A 71 -1.24 -5.24 7.02
C ALA A 71 -1.80 -3.88 6.69
N GLY A 72 -1.04 -2.84 6.99
CA GLY A 72 -1.36 -1.50 6.55
C GLY A 72 -0.41 -1.13 5.43
N ILE A 73 -0.92 -0.41 4.46
CA ILE A 73 -0.12 0.01 3.32
C ILE A 73 -0.25 1.51 3.16
N MET A 74 0.85 2.19 2.88
CA MET A 74 0.80 3.59 2.53
C MET A 74 1.56 3.80 1.24
N LEU A 75 0.92 4.48 0.29
CA LEU A 75 1.55 4.95 -0.92
C LEU A 75 1.69 6.45 -0.76
N ILE A 76 2.87 6.97 -0.98
CA ILE A 76 3.12 8.39 -0.77
C ILE A 76 4.04 8.90 -1.86
N GLU A 77 3.77 10.10 -2.37
CA GLU A 77 4.61 10.66 -3.41
C GLU A 77 5.98 11.00 -2.84
N GLY A 78 6.99 10.95 -3.69
CA GLY A 78 8.34 11.22 -3.27
C GLY A 78 8.52 12.68 -2.86
N GLU A 79 9.47 12.96 -2.00
CA GLU A 79 9.71 14.30 -1.54
C GLU A 79 10.10 15.22 -2.70
N GLU A 80 10.77 14.68 -3.67
CA GLU A 80 11.20 15.47 -4.81
C GLU A 80 10.06 15.90 -5.70
N GLU A 81 8.96 15.12 -5.66
CA GLU A 81 7.80 15.42 -6.48
C GLU A 81 6.84 16.35 -5.76
N ALA A 82 6.96 16.49 -4.47
CA ALA A 82 6.02 17.24 -3.68
C ALA A 82 6.35 18.72 -3.68
N GLU A 83 5.34 19.57 -3.76
CA GLU A 83 5.56 20.99 -3.69
C GLU A 83 5.86 21.40 -2.24
N ASN A 84 5.34 20.61 -1.29
CA ASN A 84 5.51 20.91 0.11
C ASN A 84 5.60 19.60 0.84
N ILE A 85 6.70 19.33 1.52
CA ILE A 85 6.89 18.03 2.17
C ILE A 85 5.90 17.76 3.29
N PHE A 86 5.24 18.80 3.80
CA PHE A 86 4.24 18.60 4.83
C PHE A 86 2.86 18.28 4.21
N ALA A 87 2.76 18.35 2.90
CA ALA A 87 1.50 18.11 2.21
C ALA A 87 1.68 17.14 1.04
N ARG A 88 2.50 16.11 1.23
CA ARG A 88 2.73 15.12 0.20
C ARG A 88 1.44 14.31 -0.01
N ARG A 89 1.13 14.01 -1.26
CA ARG A 89 -0.06 13.23 -1.57
C ARG A 89 0.18 11.80 -1.13
N ARG A 90 -0.79 11.22 -0.48
CA ARG A 90 -0.65 9.86 0.02
C ARG A 90 -2.02 9.21 0.19
N VAL A 91 -2.01 7.89 0.23
CA VAL A 91 -3.22 7.12 0.48
C VAL A 91 -2.83 5.91 1.30
N THR A 92 -3.67 5.53 2.24
CA THR A 92 -3.41 4.37 3.08
C THR A 92 -4.56 3.38 2.93
N PHE A 93 -4.24 2.11 3.12
CA PHE A 93 -5.22 1.03 3.05
C PHE A 93 -4.97 0.09 4.21
N GLU A 94 -6.05 -0.44 4.79
CA GLU A 94 -5.96 -1.53 5.74
C GLU A 94 -6.28 -2.77 4.93
N CYS A 95 -5.41 -3.76 5.00
CA CYS A 95 -5.49 -4.91 4.11
C CYS A 95 -5.56 -6.21 4.86
N ASN A 96 -6.25 -7.18 4.26
CA ASN A 96 -6.18 -8.55 4.70
C ASN A 96 -5.18 -9.23 3.77
N VAL A 97 -4.37 -10.09 4.33
CA VAL A 97 -3.30 -10.73 3.61
C VAL A 97 -3.70 -12.13 3.19
N GLU A 98 -3.38 -12.48 1.96
CA GLU A 98 -3.67 -13.80 1.46
C GLU A 98 -2.43 -14.28 0.73
N LEU A 99 -1.97 -15.48 1.07
CA LEU A 99 -0.80 -16.04 0.40
C LEU A 99 -1.25 -16.71 -0.89
N LEU A 100 -0.64 -16.32 -1.99
CA LEU A 100 -0.92 -16.94 -3.26
C LEU A 100 0.21 -17.88 -3.60
N GLU A 101 -0.16 -19.08 -4.02
CA GLU A 101 0.85 -20.05 -4.38
C GLU A 101 1.30 -19.82 -5.80
N ARG A 102 2.57 -20.08 -6.05
CA ARG A 102 3.10 -19.95 -7.38
C ARG A 102 2.82 -21.24 -8.11
N GLU A 103 2.62 -21.13 -9.39
CA GLU A 103 2.40 -22.31 -10.19
C GLU A 103 3.53 -22.61 -11.08
#